data_ed31199a1d99c4e1901e7352a05dfc79
#
_entry.id   ed31199a1d99c4e1901e7352a05dfc79
#
_cell.length_a   1.000
_cell.length_b   1.000
_cell.length_c   1.000
_cell.angle_alpha   90.00
_cell.angle_beta   90.00
_cell.angle_gamma   90.00
#
_symmetry.space_group_name_H-M   'P 1'
#
loop_
_entity.id
_entity.type
_entity.pdbx_description
1 polymer ?
#
loop_
_entity_poly.entity_id
_entity_poly.type
_entity_poly.pdbx_seq_one_letter_code
_entity_poly.pdbx_strand_id
1 'polypeptide(L)'
;SAHSGNNFEAGRNAIVEAAHKMLDVDALTDMEKGTHVNVAVAQGGKMWNSVPDRCDVTFSVRLAQNAEIERVLDSLDAIMAKTYIDGTTTGYQRPGKVLEVYEQTDANLAMWAFCNRISEENGFGKMGHVFLGGGSDAVQMAKAGTPTLCSCGVLGEWNHTDREYAVVESLFTRTRLWCIVIPAIRDDSF
;
A
#
# COMPACT_ATOMS: atom_id res chain seq x y z
N SER A 1 -12.08 26.38 -20.15
CA SER A 1 -13.53 26.15 -20.05
C SER A 1 -14.29 26.84 -21.20
N ALA A 2 -15.53 26.44 -21.43
CA ALA A 2 -16.45 27.03 -22.41
C ALA A 2 -17.89 26.80 -21.96
N HIS A 3 -18.83 27.59 -22.50
CA HIS A 3 -20.27 27.38 -22.26
C HIS A 3 -20.74 26.11 -22.99
N SER A 4 -21.36 25.17 -22.27
CA SER A 4 -21.70 23.83 -22.79
C SER A 4 -22.74 23.85 -23.95
N GLY A 5 -23.54 24.90 -24.07
CA GLY A 5 -24.54 25.04 -25.16
C GLY A 5 -24.08 25.96 -26.29
N ASN A 6 -23.44 27.10 -25.98
CA ASN A 6 -23.18 28.14 -26.98
C ASN A 6 -21.79 28.03 -27.64
N ASN A 7 -20.81 27.40 -26.96
CA ASN A 7 -19.43 27.37 -27.46
C ASN A 7 -18.73 26.06 -27.01
N PHE A 8 -19.44 24.96 -27.11
CA PHE A 8 -18.98 23.64 -26.66
C PHE A 8 -17.64 23.23 -27.29
N GLU A 9 -17.46 23.47 -28.58
CA GLU A 9 -16.30 23.08 -29.36
C GLU A 9 -14.99 23.79 -28.92
N ALA A 10 -15.10 24.97 -28.30
CA ALA A 10 -13.96 25.69 -27.76
C ALA A 10 -13.51 25.13 -26.39
N GLY A 11 -14.34 24.30 -25.75
CA GLY A 11 -14.03 23.65 -24.46
C GLY A 11 -13.16 22.43 -24.63
N ARG A 12 -12.32 22.16 -23.62
CA ARG A 12 -11.58 20.92 -23.46
C ARG A 12 -11.97 20.35 -22.11
N ASN A 13 -12.65 19.19 -22.14
CA ASN A 13 -13.25 18.62 -20.92
C ASN A 13 -12.22 17.87 -20.09
N ALA A 14 -11.71 18.54 -19.07
CA ALA A 14 -10.72 17.96 -18.17
C ALA A 14 -11.27 16.80 -17.32
N ILE A 15 -12.58 16.76 -17.04
CA ILE A 15 -13.18 15.62 -16.33
C ILE A 15 -13.19 14.38 -17.23
N VAL A 16 -13.48 14.49 -18.50
CA VAL A 16 -13.46 13.35 -19.43
C VAL A 16 -12.03 12.85 -19.65
N GLU A 17 -11.05 13.75 -19.79
CA GLU A 17 -9.63 13.38 -19.82
C GLU A 17 -9.25 12.59 -18.56
N ALA A 18 -9.61 13.11 -17.39
CA ALA A 18 -9.33 12.45 -16.10
C ALA A 18 -10.06 11.11 -15.98
N ALA A 19 -11.29 10.98 -16.49
CA ALA A 19 -12.05 9.74 -16.44
C ALA A 19 -11.36 8.61 -17.21
N HIS A 20 -10.83 8.88 -18.39
CA HIS A 20 -10.03 7.89 -19.14
C HIS A 20 -8.79 7.47 -18.37
N LYS A 21 -8.06 8.42 -17.80
CA LYS A 21 -6.87 8.11 -17.00
C LYS A 21 -7.19 7.36 -15.72
N MET A 22 -8.30 7.67 -15.04
CA MET A 22 -8.75 6.93 -13.87
C MET A 22 -9.02 5.45 -14.19
N LEU A 23 -9.63 5.16 -15.35
CA LEU A 23 -9.86 3.77 -15.79
C LEU A 23 -8.54 3.06 -16.12
N ASP A 24 -7.60 3.72 -16.79
CA ASP A 24 -6.28 3.14 -17.06
C ASP A 24 -5.49 2.89 -15.77
N VAL A 25 -5.58 3.79 -14.80
CA VAL A 25 -4.93 3.64 -13.48
C VAL A 25 -5.55 2.49 -12.68
N ASP A 26 -6.87 2.39 -12.64
CA ASP A 26 -7.61 1.30 -11.98
C ASP A 26 -7.24 -0.08 -12.57
N ALA A 27 -7.06 -0.14 -13.89
CA ALA A 27 -6.66 -1.35 -14.61
C ALA A 27 -5.25 -1.86 -14.26
N LEU A 28 -4.42 -1.09 -13.53
CA LEU A 28 -3.13 -1.57 -13.02
C LEU A 28 -3.27 -2.52 -11.83
N THR A 29 -4.46 -2.63 -11.26
CA THR A 29 -4.75 -3.58 -10.17
C THR A 29 -4.52 -5.01 -10.64
N ASP A 30 -3.72 -5.75 -9.88
CA ASP A 30 -3.39 -7.16 -10.12
C ASP A 30 -3.47 -7.92 -8.78
N MET A 31 -4.60 -8.59 -8.57
CA MET A 31 -4.85 -9.29 -7.31
C MET A 31 -3.93 -10.49 -7.11
N GLU A 32 -3.46 -11.12 -8.19
CA GLU A 32 -2.54 -12.26 -8.11
C GLU A 32 -1.15 -11.84 -7.65
N LYS A 33 -0.71 -10.65 -8.05
CA LYS A 33 0.56 -10.05 -7.62
C LYS A 33 0.45 -9.21 -6.34
N GLY A 34 -0.76 -9.04 -5.82
CA GLY A 34 -1.03 -8.20 -4.66
C GLY A 34 -0.81 -6.71 -4.93
N THR A 35 -1.04 -6.27 -6.17
CA THR A 35 -1.04 -4.86 -6.56
C THR A 35 -2.46 -4.32 -6.48
N HIS A 36 -2.69 -3.41 -5.55
CA HIS A 36 -3.99 -2.74 -5.37
C HIS A 36 -3.86 -1.26 -5.69
N VAL A 37 -4.61 -0.81 -6.67
CA VAL A 37 -4.70 0.61 -7.03
C VAL A 37 -6.10 1.11 -6.68
N ASN A 38 -6.18 2.22 -5.98
CA ASN A 38 -7.44 2.81 -5.57
C ASN A 38 -7.50 4.27 -6.00
N VAL A 39 -8.39 4.58 -6.93
CA VAL A 39 -8.76 5.96 -7.25
C VAL A 39 -9.65 6.48 -6.12
N ALA A 40 -9.09 7.31 -5.25
CA ALA A 40 -9.70 7.67 -3.97
C ALA A 40 -10.52 8.96 -4.03
N VAL A 41 -10.05 9.95 -4.78
CA VAL A 41 -10.70 11.26 -4.89
C VAL A 41 -10.64 11.75 -6.33
N ALA A 42 -11.75 12.27 -6.83
CA ALA A 42 -11.81 13.00 -8.10
C ALA A 42 -12.64 14.27 -7.91
N GLN A 43 -12.06 15.41 -8.22
CA GLN A 43 -12.72 16.72 -8.06
C GLN A 43 -12.51 17.55 -9.31
N GLY A 44 -13.62 17.99 -9.92
CA GLY A 44 -13.57 18.83 -11.12
C GLY A 44 -14.89 19.50 -11.43
N GLY A 45 -14.82 20.54 -12.27
CA GLY A 45 -15.98 21.32 -12.65
C GLY A 45 -16.46 22.29 -11.56
N LYS A 46 -17.20 23.32 -11.99
CA LYS A 46 -17.78 24.33 -11.10
C LYS A 46 -19.27 24.54 -11.36
N MET A 47 -19.68 24.44 -12.60
CA MET A 47 -21.05 24.72 -13.05
C MET A 47 -21.50 23.70 -14.08
N TRP A 48 -22.76 23.28 -13.99
CA TRP A 48 -23.34 22.26 -14.87
C TRP A 48 -23.41 22.66 -16.35
N ASN A 49 -23.40 23.94 -16.63
CA ASN A 49 -23.48 24.52 -18.00
C ASN A 49 -22.13 24.99 -18.55
N SER A 50 -21.03 24.54 -17.96
CA SER A 50 -19.66 24.88 -18.39
C SER A 50 -18.86 23.63 -18.64
N VAL A 51 -18.09 23.57 -19.73
CA VAL A 51 -17.09 22.53 -19.97
C VAL A 51 -15.97 22.69 -18.94
N PRO A 52 -15.67 21.67 -18.11
CA PRO A 52 -14.68 21.77 -17.04
C PRO A 52 -13.27 21.96 -17.60
N ASP A 53 -12.52 22.90 -17.03
CA ASP A 53 -11.13 23.20 -17.38
C ASP A 53 -10.10 22.54 -16.45
N ARG A 54 -10.56 21.94 -15.35
CA ARG A 54 -9.70 21.26 -14.37
C ARG A 54 -10.42 20.07 -13.75
N CYS A 55 -9.65 19.00 -13.54
CA CYS A 55 -10.00 17.88 -12.69
C CYS A 55 -8.76 17.42 -11.92
N ASP A 56 -8.84 17.35 -10.61
CA ASP A 56 -7.79 16.84 -9.72
C ASP A 56 -8.18 15.43 -9.28
N VAL A 57 -7.23 14.50 -9.40
CA VAL A 57 -7.44 13.10 -9.03
C VAL A 57 -6.35 12.67 -8.04
N THR A 58 -6.78 12.02 -6.97
CA THR A 58 -5.87 11.38 -6.01
C THR A 58 -6.11 9.88 -6.02
N PHE A 59 -5.05 9.12 -6.12
CA PHE A 59 -5.09 7.66 -6.03
C PHE A 59 -4.00 7.15 -5.08
N SER A 60 -4.19 5.95 -4.55
CA SER A 60 -3.20 5.25 -3.73
C SER A 60 -2.85 3.91 -4.36
N VAL A 61 -1.60 3.49 -4.17
CA VAL A 61 -1.09 2.19 -4.62
C VAL A 61 -0.59 1.42 -3.41
N ARG A 62 -0.95 0.14 -3.33
CA ARG A 62 -0.42 -0.83 -2.37
C ARG A 62 0.16 -1.99 -3.14
N LEU A 63 1.35 -2.41 -2.76
CA LEU A 63 2.10 -3.47 -3.44
C LEU A 63 2.49 -4.55 -2.43
N ALA A 64 2.43 -5.81 -2.85
CA ALA A 64 2.91 -6.95 -2.07
C ALA A 64 4.31 -7.41 -2.48
N GLN A 65 4.83 -6.92 -3.62
CA GLN A 65 6.11 -7.33 -4.20
C GLN A 65 6.91 -6.13 -4.68
N ASN A 66 8.21 -6.10 -4.36
CA ASN A 66 9.11 -5.03 -4.82
C ASN A 66 9.27 -5.01 -6.35
N ALA A 67 9.18 -6.17 -7.01
CA ALA A 67 9.21 -6.28 -8.46
C ALA A 67 8.09 -5.48 -9.18
N GLU A 68 6.97 -5.22 -8.49
CA GLU A 68 5.85 -4.46 -9.04
C GLU A 68 6.06 -2.94 -8.98
N ILE A 69 7.03 -2.44 -8.20
CA ILE A 69 7.25 -1.00 -7.99
C ILE A 69 7.52 -0.32 -9.33
N GLU A 70 8.57 -0.74 -10.03
CA GLU A 70 8.95 -0.11 -11.31
C GLU A 70 7.89 -0.32 -12.39
N ARG A 71 7.30 -1.52 -12.46
CA ARG A 71 6.21 -1.79 -13.41
C ARG A 71 5.06 -0.80 -13.26
N VAL A 72 4.61 -0.56 -12.02
CA VAL A 72 3.50 0.35 -11.75
C VAL A 72 3.90 1.80 -12.00
N LEU A 73 5.10 2.21 -11.57
CA LEU A 73 5.58 3.58 -11.79
C LEU A 73 5.71 3.89 -13.28
N ASP A 74 6.30 3.00 -14.07
CA ASP A 74 6.45 3.19 -15.52
C ASP A 74 5.09 3.21 -16.23
N SER A 75 4.16 2.35 -15.79
CA SER A 75 2.80 2.35 -16.31
C SER A 75 2.07 3.65 -16.00
N LEU A 76 2.21 4.18 -14.77
CA LEU A 76 1.64 5.48 -14.39
C LEU A 76 2.22 6.60 -15.25
N ASP A 77 3.53 6.65 -15.45
CA ASP A 77 4.18 7.64 -16.30
C ASP A 77 3.65 7.58 -17.74
N ALA A 78 3.49 6.36 -18.29
CA ALA A 78 2.93 6.16 -19.63
C ALA A 78 1.47 6.60 -19.73
N ILE A 79 0.63 6.31 -18.71
CA ILE A 79 -0.76 6.76 -18.64
C ILE A 79 -0.83 8.30 -18.58
N MET A 80 0.01 8.92 -17.75
CA MET A 80 0.00 10.37 -17.59
C MET A 80 0.50 11.10 -18.84
N ALA A 81 1.36 10.47 -19.63
CA ALA A 81 1.83 11.01 -20.91
C ALA A 81 0.78 10.93 -22.03
N LYS A 82 -0.23 10.07 -21.94
CA LYS A 82 -1.31 10.00 -22.93
C LYS A 82 -2.18 11.26 -22.90
N THR A 83 -2.78 11.61 -24.03
CA THR A 83 -3.81 12.63 -24.16
C THR A 83 -5.03 12.00 -24.82
N TYR A 84 -6.17 11.99 -24.15
CA TYR A 84 -7.45 11.48 -24.66
C TYR A 84 -8.31 12.58 -25.27
N ILE A 85 -8.24 13.77 -24.70
CA ILE A 85 -8.96 14.95 -25.18
C ILE A 85 -7.94 15.96 -25.67
N ASP A 86 -7.87 16.18 -26.98
CA ASP A 86 -6.95 17.12 -27.60
C ASP A 86 -6.99 18.50 -26.95
N GLY A 87 -5.81 19.04 -26.65
CA GLY A 87 -5.64 20.35 -26.02
C GLY A 87 -5.83 20.35 -24.50
N THR A 88 -5.93 19.17 -23.86
CA THR A 88 -5.73 19.02 -22.42
C THR A 88 -4.26 18.82 -22.07
N THR A 89 -3.90 19.10 -20.83
CA THR A 89 -2.57 18.83 -20.27
C THR A 89 -2.72 18.15 -18.94
N THR A 90 -1.83 17.22 -18.62
CA THR A 90 -1.81 16.51 -17.36
C THR A 90 -0.57 16.91 -16.55
N GLY A 91 -0.79 17.44 -15.34
CA GLY A 91 0.25 17.55 -14.33
C GLY A 91 0.21 16.28 -13.46
N TYR A 92 1.35 15.67 -13.23
CA TYR A 92 1.47 14.47 -12.40
C TYR A 92 2.63 14.62 -11.42
N GLN A 93 2.38 14.32 -10.16
CA GLN A 93 3.41 14.27 -9.15
C GLN A 93 3.81 12.82 -8.90
N ARG A 94 4.90 12.41 -9.57
CA ARG A 94 5.48 11.09 -9.31
C ARG A 94 5.99 11.03 -7.86
N PRO A 95 5.74 9.94 -7.12
CA PRO A 95 6.30 9.77 -5.78
C PRO A 95 7.82 9.84 -5.81
N GLY A 96 8.41 10.74 -5.01
CA GLY A 96 9.87 10.91 -4.94
C GLY A 96 10.57 9.76 -4.23
N LYS A 97 9.87 9.09 -3.30
CA LYS A 97 10.33 7.88 -2.61
C LYS A 97 9.15 6.92 -2.46
N VAL A 98 9.29 5.75 -3.04
CA VAL A 98 8.38 4.63 -2.79
C VAL A 98 8.97 3.81 -1.65
N LEU A 99 8.15 3.51 -0.63
CA LEU A 99 8.55 2.59 0.41
C LEU A 99 8.63 1.18 -0.18
N GLU A 100 9.77 0.54 -0.02
CA GLU A 100 9.93 -0.86 -0.40
C GLU A 100 8.96 -1.73 0.40
N VAL A 101 8.55 -2.83 -0.22
CA VAL A 101 7.63 -3.78 0.39
C VAL A 101 8.40 -4.69 1.34
N TYR A 102 7.83 -4.94 2.51
CA TYR A 102 8.32 -5.99 3.40
C TYR A 102 7.83 -7.36 2.89
N GLU A 103 8.64 -7.96 2.02
CA GLU A 103 8.31 -9.25 1.41
C GLU A 103 8.56 -10.39 2.38
N GLN A 104 7.77 -11.45 2.23
CA GLN A 104 8.01 -12.72 2.89
C GLN A 104 9.21 -13.41 2.23
N THR A 105 10.28 -13.65 3.00
CA THR A 105 11.48 -14.40 2.57
C THR A 105 11.56 -15.74 3.27
N ASP A 106 12.34 -16.68 2.73
CA ASP A 106 12.59 -17.96 3.37
C ASP A 106 13.23 -17.79 4.76
N ALA A 107 14.12 -16.79 4.91
CA ALA A 107 14.74 -16.46 6.20
C ALA A 107 13.73 -15.95 7.23
N ASN A 108 12.77 -15.12 6.81
CA ASN A 108 11.68 -14.66 7.68
C ASN A 108 10.76 -15.81 8.08
N LEU A 109 10.47 -16.73 7.16
CA LEU A 109 9.69 -17.94 7.46
C LEU A 109 10.41 -18.87 8.42
N ALA A 110 11.73 -19.07 8.25
CA ALA A 110 12.54 -19.85 9.16
C ALA A 110 12.54 -19.25 10.58
N MET A 111 12.72 -17.93 10.69
CA MET A 111 12.63 -17.22 11.97
C MET A 111 11.22 -17.33 12.58
N TRP A 112 10.17 -17.19 11.79
CA TRP A 112 8.80 -17.41 12.28
C TRP A 112 8.62 -18.84 12.80
N ALA A 113 9.07 -19.86 12.06
CA ALA A 113 8.94 -21.26 12.45
C ALA A 113 9.67 -21.54 13.76
N PHE A 114 10.89 -20.98 13.94
CA PHE A 114 11.65 -21.06 15.18
C PHE A 114 10.87 -20.46 16.36
N CYS A 115 10.38 -19.23 16.20
CA CYS A 115 9.60 -18.55 17.24
C CYS A 115 8.29 -19.28 17.55
N ASN A 116 7.60 -19.80 16.53
CA ASN A 116 6.35 -20.54 16.69
C ASN A 116 6.56 -21.83 17.47
N ARG A 117 7.63 -22.58 17.18
CA ARG A 117 7.98 -23.80 17.92
C ARG A 117 8.17 -23.49 19.41
N ILE A 118 8.95 -22.46 19.75
CA ILE A 118 9.15 -22.06 21.15
C ILE A 118 7.84 -21.65 21.81
N SER A 119 6.98 -20.93 21.07
CA SER A 119 5.65 -20.53 21.55
C SER A 119 4.80 -21.74 21.96
N GLU A 120 4.72 -22.74 21.09
CA GLU A 120 3.95 -23.97 21.34
C GLU A 120 4.53 -24.79 22.48
N GLU A 121 5.86 -25.00 22.50
CA GLU A 121 6.56 -25.72 23.55
C GLU A 121 6.40 -25.13 24.96
N ASN A 122 6.18 -23.79 25.04
CA ASN A 122 6.02 -23.08 26.31
C ASN A 122 4.56 -22.70 26.62
N GLY A 123 3.59 -23.24 25.89
CA GLY A 123 2.17 -23.09 26.18
C GLY A 123 1.53 -21.74 25.77
N PHE A 124 2.21 -20.94 24.93
CA PHE A 124 1.65 -19.71 24.40
C PHE A 124 0.76 -19.94 23.17
N GLY A 125 0.74 -21.17 22.65
CA GLY A 125 -0.05 -21.56 21.49
C GLY A 125 0.65 -21.25 20.16
N LYS A 126 -0.05 -21.55 19.07
CA LYS A 126 0.43 -21.38 17.71
C LYS A 126 0.35 -19.93 17.26
N MET A 127 1.42 -19.41 16.70
CA MET A 127 1.45 -18.10 16.06
C MET A 127 1.09 -18.22 14.58
N GLY A 128 0.05 -17.51 14.13
CA GLY A 128 -0.22 -17.34 12.71
C GLY A 128 0.76 -16.34 12.09
N HIS A 129 0.82 -16.32 10.76
CA HIS A 129 1.42 -15.24 10.00
C HIS A 129 0.40 -14.69 9.00
N VAL A 130 0.45 -13.40 8.76
CA VAL A 130 -0.49 -12.70 7.90
C VAL A 130 0.25 -11.67 7.06
N PHE A 131 -0.29 -11.35 5.90
CA PHE A 131 0.13 -10.20 5.12
C PHE A 131 -0.72 -8.98 5.52
N LEU A 132 -0.05 -7.89 5.89
CA LEU A 132 -0.70 -6.61 6.20
C LEU A 132 -0.23 -5.54 5.21
N GLY A 133 -1.18 -4.82 4.61
CA GLY A 133 -0.90 -3.76 3.62
C GLY A 133 -0.37 -2.45 4.22
N GLY A 134 -0.06 -2.39 5.51
CA GLY A 134 0.53 -1.24 6.17
C GLY A 134 2.05 -1.16 5.98
N GLY A 135 2.62 0.04 6.01
CA GLY A 135 4.08 0.22 6.02
C GLY A 135 4.68 -0.24 7.35
N SER A 136 5.91 -0.77 7.31
CA SER A 136 6.66 -1.19 8.50
C SER A 136 8.13 -0.87 8.35
N ASP A 137 8.76 -0.41 9.42
CA ASP A 137 10.22 -0.20 9.48
C ASP A 137 11.01 -1.51 9.38
N ALA A 138 10.34 -2.65 9.59
CA ALA A 138 10.92 -3.99 9.39
C ALA A 138 11.50 -4.18 7.97
N VAL A 139 10.99 -3.46 6.98
CA VAL A 139 11.53 -3.47 5.61
C VAL A 139 13.00 -3.12 5.54
N GLN A 140 13.46 -2.17 6.39
CA GLN A 140 14.86 -1.72 6.38
C GLN A 140 15.80 -2.82 6.90
N MET A 141 15.35 -3.58 7.90
CA MET A 141 16.12 -4.69 8.45
C MET A 141 16.15 -5.88 7.47
N ALA A 142 15.01 -6.21 6.88
CA ALA A 142 14.90 -7.26 5.87
C ALA A 142 15.77 -6.94 4.64
N LYS A 143 15.80 -5.69 4.18
CA LYS A 143 16.66 -5.20 3.10
C LYS A 143 18.15 -5.36 3.41
N ALA A 144 18.53 -5.18 4.68
CA ALA A 144 19.89 -5.42 5.14
C ALA A 144 20.26 -6.92 5.24
N GLY A 145 19.35 -7.83 4.86
CA GLY A 145 19.54 -9.27 4.92
C GLY A 145 19.30 -9.88 6.29
N THR A 146 18.75 -9.13 7.25
CA THR A 146 18.47 -9.62 8.59
C THR A 146 17.08 -10.26 8.63
N PRO A 147 16.94 -11.54 9.00
CA PRO A 147 15.65 -12.16 9.25
C PRO A 147 14.86 -11.32 10.26
N THR A 148 13.62 -11.00 9.92
CA THR A 148 12.86 -10.02 10.71
C THR A 148 11.41 -10.47 10.84
N LEU A 149 10.82 -10.28 12.00
CA LEU A 149 9.39 -10.42 12.24
C LEU A 149 8.80 -9.06 12.61
N CYS A 150 7.64 -8.75 12.04
CA CYS A 150 6.89 -7.55 12.35
C CYS A 150 5.62 -7.88 13.15
N SER A 151 5.02 -6.86 13.77
CA SER A 151 3.77 -6.99 14.53
C SER A 151 3.83 -8.00 15.69
N CYS A 152 4.95 -8.04 16.38
CA CYS A 152 5.21 -8.92 17.51
C CYS A 152 4.66 -8.42 18.87
N GLY A 153 4.07 -7.24 18.89
CA GLY A 153 3.56 -6.58 20.10
C GLY A 153 2.17 -7.04 20.53
N VAL A 154 1.43 -6.12 21.16
CA VAL A 154 0.09 -6.36 21.68
C VAL A 154 -0.91 -6.71 20.58
N LEU A 155 -1.95 -7.44 20.93
CA LEU A 155 -3.12 -7.66 20.08
C LEU A 155 -4.06 -6.45 20.20
N GLY A 156 -4.59 -6.02 19.08
CA GLY A 156 -5.55 -4.91 19.03
C GLY A 156 -6.12 -4.76 17.64
N GLU A 157 -7.09 -3.89 17.51
CA GLU A 157 -7.77 -3.61 16.24
C GLU A 157 -8.09 -2.13 16.10
N TRP A 158 -8.55 -1.75 14.91
CA TRP A 158 -9.03 -0.40 14.58
C TRP A 158 -7.94 0.67 14.61
N ASN A 159 -6.69 0.31 14.27
CA ASN A 159 -5.56 1.23 14.23
C ASN A 159 -5.90 2.53 13.49
N HIS A 160 -5.44 3.66 14.04
CA HIS A 160 -5.66 5.01 13.50
C HIS A 160 -7.13 5.48 13.51
N THR A 161 -7.96 4.90 14.36
CA THR A 161 -9.35 5.35 14.58
C THR A 161 -9.61 5.65 16.04
N ASP A 162 -10.74 6.35 16.31
CA ASP A 162 -11.22 6.63 17.67
C ASP A 162 -11.73 5.37 18.41
N ARG A 163 -11.78 4.23 17.72
CA ARG A 163 -12.13 2.91 18.27
C ARG A 163 -10.94 2.01 18.51
N GLU A 164 -9.72 2.51 18.29
CA GLU A 164 -8.50 1.73 18.48
C GLU A 164 -8.40 1.21 19.92
N TYR A 165 -8.08 -0.06 20.03
CA TYR A 165 -7.89 -0.69 21.34
C TYR A 165 -6.74 -1.70 21.33
N ALA A 166 -6.19 -1.96 22.50
CA ALA A 166 -5.24 -3.04 22.76
C ALA A 166 -5.75 -3.96 23.87
N VAL A 167 -5.55 -5.27 23.69
CA VAL A 167 -5.86 -6.28 24.69
C VAL A 167 -4.75 -6.29 25.73
N VAL A 168 -5.02 -5.75 26.92
CA VAL A 168 -4.02 -5.59 28.01
C VAL A 168 -3.33 -6.89 28.37
N GLU A 169 -4.06 -8.02 28.46
CA GLU A 169 -3.48 -9.33 28.77
C GLU A 169 -2.45 -9.77 27.74
N SER A 170 -2.64 -9.36 26.48
CA SER A 170 -1.68 -9.68 25.41
C SER A 170 -0.33 -8.98 25.59
N LEU A 171 -0.28 -7.84 26.26
CA LEU A 171 0.97 -7.16 26.59
C LEU A 171 1.85 -8.07 27.48
N PHE A 172 1.27 -8.67 28.51
CA PHE A 172 1.99 -9.56 29.41
C PHE A 172 2.34 -10.88 28.74
N THR A 173 1.42 -11.46 28.00
CA THR A 173 1.62 -12.75 27.31
C THR A 173 2.72 -12.63 26.26
N ARG A 174 2.67 -11.59 25.43
CA ARG A 174 3.71 -11.35 24.41
C ARG A 174 5.06 -11.04 25.03
N THR A 175 5.10 -10.23 26.09
CA THR A 175 6.37 -9.94 26.80
C THR A 175 6.99 -11.22 27.34
N ARG A 176 6.21 -12.09 28.01
CA ARG A 176 6.71 -13.38 28.52
C ARG A 176 7.25 -14.26 27.39
N LEU A 177 6.54 -14.35 26.26
CA LEU A 177 6.98 -15.12 25.10
C LEU A 177 8.35 -14.61 24.62
N TRP A 178 8.52 -13.31 24.43
CA TRP A 178 9.77 -12.75 23.92
C TRP A 178 10.92 -12.87 24.93
N CYS A 179 10.65 -12.85 26.22
CA CYS A 179 11.65 -13.16 27.26
C CYS A 179 12.18 -14.59 27.17
N ILE A 180 11.46 -15.52 26.53
CA ILE A 180 11.90 -16.91 26.30
C ILE A 180 12.56 -17.03 24.92
N VAL A 181 11.95 -16.44 23.89
CA VAL A 181 12.43 -16.53 22.49
C VAL A 181 13.79 -15.87 22.31
N ILE A 182 13.95 -14.63 22.79
CA ILE A 182 15.19 -13.86 22.56
C ILE A 182 16.43 -14.56 23.10
N PRO A 183 16.47 -15.08 24.35
CA PRO A 183 17.63 -15.81 24.86
C PRO A 183 17.87 -17.16 24.17
N ALA A 184 16.88 -17.69 23.45
CA ALA A 184 17.00 -18.96 22.73
C ALA A 184 17.63 -18.82 21.34
N ILE A 185 17.72 -17.59 20.81
CA ILE A 185 18.35 -17.31 19.51
C ILE A 185 19.85 -17.60 19.58
N ARG A 186 20.37 -18.36 18.60
CA ARG A 186 21.80 -18.65 18.39
C ARG A 186 22.12 -18.34 16.92
N ASP A 187 23.40 -18.30 16.58
CA ASP A 187 23.88 -17.99 15.23
C ASP A 187 23.34 -18.95 14.13
N ASP A 188 22.95 -20.16 14.53
CA ASP A 188 22.42 -21.21 13.65
C ASP A 188 20.93 -21.49 13.86
N SER A 189 20.17 -20.58 14.47
CA SER A 189 18.77 -20.83 14.84
C SER A 189 17.82 -20.85 13.65
N PHE A 190 18.14 -20.15 12.54
CA PHE A 190 17.32 -20.03 11.33
C PHE A 190 18.11 -19.45 10.15
#